data_b57bcc567a207d3bb761061ee6c1d27d
#
_entry.id   b57bcc567a207d3bb761061ee6c1d27d
#
_cell.length_a   1.000
_cell.length_b   1.000
_cell.length_c   1.000
_cell.angle_alpha   90.00
_cell.angle_beta   90.00
_cell.angle_gamma   90.00
#
_symmetry.space_group_name_H-M   'P 1'
#
loop_
_entity.id
_entity.type
_entity.pdbx_description
1 polymer ?
#
loop_
_entity_poly.entity_id
_entity_poly.type
_entity_poly.pdbx_seq_one_letter_code
_entity_poly.pdbx_strand_id
1 'polypeptide(L)'
;MVVQTFVNERTIDNYIDVCKVLQYRKFYVSYETIFFDHRLRTELKRSGSLPVECLDDSDKIRAIILSMEIIIGQNKEEILCVFTEPNKIDLRQVNVNIIREITLEEVFDKYFTDEKFGGICINSFDEQIMIPYDYIKFILENDFGKIRERLTN
;
A
#
# COMPACT_ATOMS: atom_id res chain seq x y z
N MET A 1 -4.02 -15.42 -10.16
CA MET A 1 -3.98 -14.58 -8.96
C MET A 1 -5.26 -13.78 -8.82
N VAL A 2 -5.72 -13.58 -7.58
CA VAL A 2 -7.01 -12.95 -7.27
C VAL A 2 -7.08 -11.51 -7.80
N VAL A 3 -6.02 -10.73 -7.64
CA VAL A 3 -5.98 -9.35 -8.13
C VAL A 3 -6.12 -9.30 -9.65
N GLN A 4 -5.39 -10.14 -10.36
CA GLN A 4 -5.44 -10.19 -11.81
C GLN A 4 -6.81 -10.67 -12.31
N THR A 5 -7.42 -11.62 -11.62
CA THR A 5 -8.77 -12.10 -11.94
C THR A 5 -9.78 -10.95 -11.82
N PHE A 6 -9.69 -10.14 -10.77
CA PHE A 6 -10.57 -8.99 -10.61
C PHE A 6 -10.38 -7.95 -11.72
N VAL A 7 -9.13 -7.66 -12.09
CA VAL A 7 -8.84 -6.69 -13.17
C VAL A 7 -9.42 -7.17 -14.51
N ASN A 8 -9.30 -8.46 -14.80
CA ASN A 8 -9.83 -9.03 -16.03
C ASN A 8 -11.36 -9.09 -16.04
N GLU A 9 -11.98 -9.29 -14.89
CA GLU A 9 -13.43 -9.36 -14.76
C GLU A 9 -13.86 -8.68 -13.45
N ARG A 10 -14.28 -7.43 -13.54
CA ARG A 10 -14.61 -6.57 -12.40
C ARG A 10 -16.02 -6.83 -11.89
N THR A 11 -16.20 -8.00 -11.27
CA THR A 11 -17.46 -8.39 -10.62
C THR A 11 -17.36 -8.15 -9.12
N ILE A 12 -18.53 -8.10 -8.46
CA ILE A 12 -18.62 -8.01 -7.00
C ILE A 12 -17.93 -9.21 -6.35
N ASP A 13 -18.17 -10.42 -6.87
CA ASP A 13 -17.56 -11.63 -6.32
C ASP A 13 -16.03 -11.59 -6.39
N ASN A 14 -15.47 -11.15 -7.51
CA ASN A 14 -14.02 -11.04 -7.66
C ASN A 14 -13.44 -9.94 -6.76
N TYR A 15 -14.17 -8.86 -6.54
CA TYR A 15 -13.75 -7.82 -5.59
C TYR A 15 -13.74 -8.35 -4.14
N ILE A 16 -14.76 -9.09 -3.75
CA ILE A 16 -14.82 -9.73 -2.44
C ILE A 16 -13.64 -10.71 -2.24
N ASP A 17 -13.27 -11.43 -3.29
CA ASP A 17 -12.11 -12.33 -3.24
C ASP A 17 -10.80 -11.56 -2.99
N VAL A 18 -10.63 -10.38 -3.59
CA VAL A 18 -9.50 -9.49 -3.30
C VAL A 18 -9.52 -9.10 -1.81
N CYS A 19 -10.66 -8.70 -1.29
CA CYS A 19 -10.80 -8.32 0.11
C CYS A 19 -10.44 -9.47 1.06
N LYS A 20 -10.85 -10.69 0.73
CA LYS A 20 -10.52 -11.88 1.55
C LYS A 20 -9.03 -12.17 1.58
N VAL A 21 -8.34 -11.99 0.46
CA VAL A 21 -6.88 -12.16 0.40
C VAL A 21 -6.18 -11.13 1.27
N LEU A 22 -6.65 -9.87 1.26
CA LEU A 22 -6.05 -8.80 2.05
C LEU A 22 -6.12 -9.07 3.56
N GLN A 23 -7.09 -9.83 4.03
CA GLN A 23 -7.25 -10.14 5.45
C GLN A 23 -6.04 -10.86 6.03
N TYR A 24 -5.38 -11.69 5.23
CA TYR A 24 -4.29 -12.56 5.70
C TYR A 24 -2.95 -12.28 5.05
N ARG A 25 -2.91 -11.47 4.01
CA ARG A 25 -1.71 -11.25 3.22
C ARG A 25 -0.98 -9.99 3.66
N LYS A 26 0.36 -10.05 3.66
CA LYS A 26 1.20 -8.87 3.75
C LYS A 26 1.34 -8.24 2.37
N PHE A 27 1.45 -6.93 2.35
CA PHE A 27 1.74 -6.17 1.16
C PHE A 27 2.81 -5.13 1.48
N TYR A 28 3.23 -4.38 0.49
CA TYR A 28 4.36 -3.46 0.62
C TYR A 28 3.88 -2.02 0.57
N VAL A 29 4.53 -1.16 1.34
CA VAL A 29 4.40 0.28 1.24
C VAL A 29 5.77 0.87 0.92
N SER A 30 5.77 1.99 0.20
CA SER A 30 6.97 2.72 -0.15
C SER A 30 7.05 4.01 0.67
N TYR A 31 8.27 4.38 1.06
CA TYR A 31 8.52 5.60 1.81
C TYR A 31 9.22 6.63 0.93
N GLU A 32 8.77 7.88 1.04
CA GLU A 32 9.52 9.01 0.53
C GLU A 32 10.73 9.25 1.45
N THR A 33 11.92 9.40 0.86
CA THR A 33 13.18 9.49 1.61
C THR A 33 14.09 10.59 1.10
N ILE A 34 14.85 11.17 2.03
CA ILE A 34 15.97 12.06 1.71
C ILE A 34 17.25 11.36 2.14
N PHE A 35 18.21 11.23 1.22
CA PHE A 35 19.49 10.57 1.47
C PHE A 35 20.58 11.63 1.60
N PHE A 36 21.33 11.58 2.70
CA PHE A 36 22.49 12.45 2.93
C PHE A 36 23.79 11.82 2.44
N ASP A 37 23.81 10.49 2.28
CA ASP A 37 25.00 9.75 1.88
C ASP A 37 24.88 9.33 0.42
N HIS A 38 25.80 9.82 -0.42
CA HIS A 38 25.81 9.51 -1.84
C HIS A 38 26.03 8.01 -2.13
N ARG A 39 26.86 7.36 -1.31
CA ARG A 39 27.12 5.92 -1.49
C ARG A 39 25.87 5.09 -1.24
N LEU A 40 25.16 5.37 -0.17
CA LEU A 40 23.90 4.70 0.13
C LEU A 40 22.88 4.90 -1.00
N ARG A 41 22.76 6.13 -1.48
CA ARG A 41 21.88 6.47 -2.60
C ARG A 41 22.24 5.68 -3.86
N THR A 42 23.53 5.55 -4.17
CA THR A 42 24.01 4.81 -5.33
C THR A 42 23.71 3.32 -5.21
N GLU A 43 23.95 2.74 -4.04
CA GLU A 43 23.65 1.33 -3.76
C GLU A 43 22.16 1.03 -3.90
N LEU A 44 21.30 1.90 -3.37
CA LEU A 44 19.86 1.73 -3.46
C LEU A 44 19.33 1.88 -4.87
N LYS A 45 19.91 2.78 -5.67
CA LYS A 45 19.56 2.92 -7.09
C LYS A 45 19.86 1.66 -7.89
N ARG A 46 20.90 0.93 -7.51
CA ARG A 46 21.27 -0.32 -8.17
C ARG A 46 20.26 -1.43 -7.86
N SER A 47 19.77 -1.50 -6.63
CA SER A 47 18.82 -2.53 -6.21
C SER A 47 17.37 -2.20 -6.51
N GLY A 48 17.04 -0.94 -6.82
CA GLY A 48 15.70 -0.48 -7.13
C GLY A 48 14.88 -0.14 -5.89
N SER A 49 14.71 -1.09 -4.99
CA SER A 49 14.01 -0.90 -3.72
C SER A 49 14.69 -1.67 -2.60
N LEU A 50 14.47 -1.23 -1.36
CA LEU A 50 15.08 -1.86 -0.19
C LEU A 50 14.08 -1.88 0.96
N PRO A 51 13.86 -3.04 1.63
CA PRO A 51 13.07 -3.09 2.85
C PRO A 51 13.68 -2.20 3.94
N VAL A 52 12.85 -1.45 4.65
CA VAL A 52 13.35 -0.55 5.71
C VAL A 52 14.07 -1.33 6.81
N GLU A 53 13.68 -2.57 7.05
CA GLU A 53 14.30 -3.47 8.02
C GLU A 53 15.75 -3.85 7.66
N CYS A 54 16.12 -3.72 6.40
CA CYS A 54 17.49 -3.99 5.92
C CYS A 54 18.44 -2.84 6.17
N LEU A 55 17.96 -1.67 6.59
CA LEU A 55 18.82 -0.54 6.96
C LEU A 55 19.35 -0.75 8.37
N ASP A 56 20.65 -0.63 8.53
CA ASP A 56 21.25 -0.59 9.87
C ASP A 56 21.08 0.81 10.50
N ASP A 57 21.46 0.97 11.76
CA ASP A 57 21.31 2.25 12.46
C ASP A 57 22.14 3.37 11.80
N SER A 58 23.29 3.04 11.22
CA SER A 58 24.11 4.01 10.49
C SER A 58 23.41 4.49 9.23
N ASP A 59 22.76 3.59 8.48
CA ASP A 59 22.03 3.94 7.26
C ASP A 59 20.79 4.79 7.58
N LYS A 60 20.09 4.50 8.66
CA LYS A 60 18.94 5.30 9.11
C LYS A 60 19.33 6.74 9.47
N ILE A 61 20.54 6.94 9.96
CA ILE A 61 21.09 8.28 10.25
C ILE A 61 21.35 9.04 8.95
N ARG A 62 21.78 8.33 7.89
CA ARG A 62 22.11 8.94 6.60
C ARG A 62 20.89 9.23 5.73
N ALA A 63 19.73 8.71 6.11
CA ALA A 63 18.50 8.88 5.35
C ALA A 63 17.36 9.31 6.27
N ILE A 64 16.56 10.26 5.80
CA ILE A 64 15.32 10.65 6.49
C ILE A 64 14.16 9.99 5.76
N ILE A 65 13.45 9.14 6.47
CA ILE A 65 12.20 8.54 5.99
C ILE A 65 11.08 9.52 6.32
N LEU A 66 10.54 10.18 5.30
CA LEU A 66 9.55 11.26 5.48
C LEU A 66 8.16 10.71 5.76
N SER A 67 7.64 9.89 4.84
CA SER A 67 6.27 9.38 4.95
C SER A 67 6.06 8.21 4.04
N MET A 68 5.00 7.43 4.31
CA MET A 68 4.53 6.46 3.34
C MET A 68 3.93 7.19 2.14
N GLU A 69 4.02 6.55 0.98
CA GLU A 69 3.47 7.13 -0.23
C GLU A 69 1.94 7.16 -0.17
N ILE A 70 1.38 8.33 -0.44
CA ILE A 70 -0.06 8.54 -0.49
C ILE A 70 -0.45 9.27 -1.77
N ILE A 71 -1.71 9.13 -2.16
CA ILE A 71 -2.35 9.96 -3.18
C ILE A 71 -3.51 10.71 -2.55
N ILE A 72 -3.91 11.81 -3.17
CA ILE A 72 -5.03 12.63 -2.69
C ILE A 72 -6.25 12.36 -3.55
N GLY A 73 -7.36 11.97 -2.92
CA GLY A 73 -8.62 11.72 -3.60
C GLY A 73 -9.41 12.99 -3.91
N GLN A 74 -10.55 12.82 -4.56
CA GLN A 74 -11.40 13.93 -5.02
C GLN A 74 -11.93 14.80 -3.87
N ASN A 75 -12.19 14.21 -2.71
CA ASN A 75 -12.67 14.90 -1.52
C ASN A 75 -11.53 15.28 -0.57
N LYS A 76 -10.30 15.35 -1.09
CA LYS A 76 -9.07 15.66 -0.33
C LYS A 76 -8.71 14.60 0.72
N GLU A 77 -9.32 13.42 0.66
CA GLU A 77 -8.94 12.30 1.50
C GLU A 77 -7.55 11.77 1.11
N GLU A 78 -6.83 11.27 2.09
CA GLU A 78 -5.51 10.65 1.90
C GLU A 78 -5.67 9.15 1.67
N ILE A 79 -5.11 8.66 0.58
CA ILE A 79 -5.20 7.25 0.18
C ILE A 79 -3.80 6.67 0.18
N LEU A 80 -3.58 5.64 1.01
CA LEU A 80 -2.29 4.97 1.11
C LEU A 80 -2.08 4.05 -0.09
N CYS A 81 -0.95 4.21 -0.77
CA CYS A 81 -0.57 3.32 -1.86
C CYS A 81 0.07 2.07 -1.29
N VAL A 82 -0.49 0.91 -1.61
CA VAL A 82 0.04 -0.40 -1.23
C VAL A 82 0.31 -1.24 -2.47
N PHE A 83 1.28 -2.15 -2.37
CA PHE A 83 1.73 -2.92 -3.51
C PHE A 83 1.80 -4.40 -3.14
N THR A 84 1.31 -5.25 -4.03
CA THR A 84 1.30 -6.70 -3.80
C THR A 84 2.68 -7.32 -3.93
N GLU A 85 3.56 -6.69 -4.71
CA GLU A 85 4.93 -7.15 -4.96
C GLU A 85 5.86 -5.93 -5.11
N PRO A 86 7.16 -6.05 -4.75
CA PRO A 86 8.10 -4.93 -4.90
C PRO A 86 8.23 -4.40 -6.34
N ASN A 87 8.11 -5.26 -7.36
CA ASN A 87 8.21 -4.84 -8.75
C ASN A 87 7.07 -3.91 -9.18
N LYS A 88 5.94 -3.92 -8.49
CA LYS A 88 4.83 -2.98 -8.75
C LYS A 88 5.17 -1.56 -8.33
N ILE A 89 6.10 -1.40 -7.37
CA ILE A 89 6.63 -0.10 -6.96
C ILE A 89 7.59 0.41 -8.04
N ASP A 90 8.41 -0.46 -8.60
CA ASP A 90 9.43 -0.11 -9.57
C ASP A 90 8.85 0.44 -10.88
N LEU A 91 7.56 0.24 -11.14
CA LEU A 91 6.88 0.83 -12.29
C LEU A 91 6.92 2.36 -12.28
N ARG A 92 7.19 2.98 -11.15
CA ARG A 92 7.38 4.43 -11.07
C ARG A 92 8.60 4.92 -11.83
N GLN A 93 9.68 4.15 -11.85
CA GLN A 93 10.95 4.42 -12.53
C GLN A 93 11.59 5.78 -12.15
N VAL A 94 11.17 6.38 -11.07
CA VAL A 94 11.56 7.76 -10.75
C VAL A 94 12.64 7.79 -9.69
N ASN A 95 12.51 7.00 -8.62
CA ASN A 95 13.39 7.05 -7.47
C ASN A 95 13.62 5.66 -6.87
N VAL A 96 14.69 5.55 -6.09
CA VAL A 96 14.90 4.41 -5.22
C VAL A 96 13.89 4.49 -4.09
N ASN A 97 13.22 3.38 -3.81
CA ASN A 97 12.21 3.32 -2.77
C ASN A 97 12.72 2.49 -1.60
N ILE A 98 12.51 3.00 -0.40
CA ILE A 98 12.62 2.21 0.80
C ILE A 98 11.24 1.63 1.05
N ILE A 99 11.16 0.30 1.21
CA ILE A 99 9.90 -0.41 1.32
C ILE A 99 9.78 -1.11 2.68
N ARG A 100 8.54 -1.35 3.08
CA ARG A 100 8.22 -2.11 4.28
C ARG A 100 7.05 -3.03 3.99
N GLU A 101 7.08 -4.25 4.52
CA GLU A 101 5.90 -5.10 4.55
C GLU A 101 4.93 -4.60 5.63
N ILE A 102 3.64 -4.61 5.32
CA ILE A 102 2.60 -4.15 6.22
C ILE A 102 1.35 -5.03 6.06
N THR A 103 0.60 -5.20 7.13
CA THR A 103 -0.69 -5.89 7.11
C THR A 103 -1.83 -4.87 7.12
N LEU A 104 -3.02 -5.33 6.76
CA LEU A 104 -4.20 -4.48 6.80
C LEU A 104 -4.50 -4.01 8.22
N GLU A 105 -4.27 -4.85 9.21
CA GLU A 105 -4.43 -4.51 10.62
C GLU A 105 -3.50 -3.37 11.04
N GLU A 106 -2.24 -3.40 10.60
CA GLU A 106 -1.29 -2.32 10.87
C GLU A 106 -1.73 -1.00 10.22
N VAL A 107 -2.28 -1.07 9.00
CA VAL A 107 -2.86 0.11 8.34
C VAL A 107 -4.02 0.67 9.16
N PHE A 108 -4.92 -0.19 9.58
CA PHE A 108 -6.07 0.22 10.38
C PHE A 108 -5.64 0.90 11.68
N ASP A 109 -4.69 0.30 12.41
CA ASP A 109 -4.21 0.84 13.67
C ASP A 109 -3.53 2.20 13.50
N LYS A 110 -2.75 2.36 12.43
CA LYS A 110 -2.03 3.60 12.16
C LYS A 110 -2.97 4.77 11.85
N TYR A 111 -4.04 4.51 11.09
CA TYR A 111 -4.94 5.56 10.60
C TYR A 111 -6.29 5.61 11.31
N PHE A 112 -6.42 4.86 12.40
CA PHE A 112 -7.68 4.72 13.14
C PHE A 112 -8.34 6.04 13.51
N THR A 113 -7.54 7.04 13.90
CA THR A 113 -8.03 8.36 14.32
C THR A 113 -7.86 9.45 13.28
N ASP A 114 -7.39 9.11 12.09
CA ASP A 114 -7.15 10.08 11.03
C ASP A 114 -8.41 10.27 10.18
N GLU A 115 -9.11 11.37 10.41
CA GLU A 115 -10.34 11.70 9.70
C GLU A 115 -10.14 11.93 8.20
N LYS A 116 -8.92 12.21 7.78
CA LYS A 116 -8.59 12.44 6.36
C LYS A 116 -8.32 11.14 5.60
N PHE A 117 -8.13 10.04 6.31
CA PHE A 117 -7.77 8.78 5.67
C PHE A 117 -8.97 8.17 4.95
N GLY A 118 -8.86 8.01 3.63
CA GLY A 118 -9.94 7.51 2.77
C GLY A 118 -9.84 6.03 2.42
N GLY A 119 -8.69 5.40 2.65
CA GLY A 119 -8.50 3.99 2.32
C GLY A 119 -7.15 3.69 1.70
N ILE A 120 -7.07 2.56 1.01
CA ILE A 120 -5.86 2.12 0.32
C ILE A 120 -6.12 1.97 -1.18
N CYS A 121 -5.06 2.14 -1.97
CA CYS A 121 -5.08 1.82 -3.39
C CYS A 121 -4.04 0.75 -3.66
N ILE A 122 -4.48 -0.42 -4.16
CA ILE A 122 -3.61 -1.54 -4.46
C ILE A 122 -3.02 -1.34 -5.85
N ASN A 123 -1.68 -1.40 -5.94
CA ASN A 123 -0.94 -1.29 -7.20
C ASN A 123 -1.36 -0.06 -8.01
N SER A 124 -1.20 1.12 -7.41
CA SER A 124 -1.65 2.39 -7.97
C SER A 124 -1.09 2.73 -9.35
N PHE A 125 0.04 2.11 -9.73
CA PHE A 125 0.66 2.33 -11.04
C PHE A 125 0.28 1.25 -12.07
N ASP A 126 -0.55 0.28 -11.70
CA ASP A 126 -0.93 -0.83 -12.56
C ASP A 126 -2.43 -1.12 -12.40
N GLU A 127 -2.80 -2.08 -11.56
CA GLU A 127 -4.21 -2.54 -11.44
C GLU A 127 -5.14 -1.49 -10.83
N GLN A 128 -4.67 -0.66 -9.92
CA GLN A 128 -5.42 0.45 -9.30
C GLN A 128 -6.73 0.01 -8.64
N ILE A 129 -6.62 -0.86 -7.64
CA ILE A 129 -7.80 -1.34 -6.91
C ILE A 129 -7.97 -0.53 -5.64
N MET A 130 -9.10 0.17 -5.53
CA MET A 130 -9.41 1.00 -4.37
C MET A 130 -10.16 0.21 -3.30
N ILE A 131 -9.69 0.29 -2.06
CA ILE A 131 -10.36 -0.28 -0.89
C ILE A 131 -10.67 0.88 0.07
N PRO A 132 -11.93 1.35 0.13
CA PRO A 132 -12.31 2.41 1.07
C PRO A 132 -12.06 2.04 2.53
N TYR A 133 -11.88 3.03 3.37
CA TYR A 133 -11.57 2.83 4.78
C TYR A 133 -12.62 1.98 5.51
N ASP A 134 -13.91 2.21 5.24
CA ASP A 134 -14.97 1.43 5.85
C ASP A 134 -14.85 -0.06 5.51
N TYR A 135 -14.41 -0.37 4.30
CA TYR A 135 -14.22 -1.76 3.87
C TYR A 135 -13.05 -2.41 4.60
N ILE A 136 -12.00 -1.65 4.92
CA ILE A 136 -10.89 -2.17 5.72
C ILE A 136 -11.41 -2.68 7.07
N LYS A 137 -12.27 -1.90 7.70
CA LYS A 137 -12.90 -2.29 8.96
C LYS A 137 -13.72 -3.58 8.80
N PHE A 138 -14.55 -3.65 7.76
CA PHE A 138 -15.37 -4.83 7.50
C PHE A 138 -14.52 -6.07 7.23
N ILE A 139 -13.41 -5.92 6.48
CA ILE A 139 -12.48 -7.02 6.22
C ILE A 139 -11.90 -7.55 7.54
N LEU A 140 -11.44 -6.67 8.42
CA LEU A 140 -10.86 -7.06 9.71
C LEU A 140 -11.88 -7.70 10.65
N GLU A 141 -13.15 -7.31 10.54
CA GLU A 141 -14.25 -7.91 11.28
C GLU A 141 -14.79 -9.20 10.63
N ASN A 142 -14.21 -9.60 9.51
CA ASN A 142 -14.64 -10.76 8.72
C ASN A 142 -16.09 -10.61 8.22
N ASP A 143 -16.51 -9.39 7.93
CA ASP A 143 -17.88 -9.07 7.52
C ASP A 143 -17.96 -8.68 6.05
N PHE A 144 -17.73 -9.66 5.18
CA PHE A 144 -17.77 -9.46 3.73
C PHE A 144 -19.19 -9.22 3.21
N GLY A 145 -20.19 -9.61 3.97
CA GLY A 145 -21.59 -9.34 3.65
C GLY A 145 -21.90 -7.85 3.61
N LYS A 146 -21.34 -7.05 4.52
CA LYS A 146 -21.50 -5.60 4.50
C LYS A 146 -20.85 -4.96 3.29
N ILE A 147 -19.70 -5.47 2.86
CA ILE A 147 -19.06 -4.98 1.63
C ILE A 147 -19.95 -5.26 0.44
N ARG A 148 -20.45 -6.47 0.32
CA ARG A 148 -21.37 -6.86 -0.76
C ARG A 148 -22.61 -5.97 -0.77
N GLU A 149 -23.20 -5.73 0.38
CA GLU A 149 -24.37 -4.88 0.53
C GLU A 149 -24.11 -3.45 0.02
N ARG A 150 -22.95 -2.87 0.40
CA ARG A 150 -22.55 -1.54 -0.07
C ARG A 150 -22.34 -1.47 -1.58
N LEU A 151 -21.80 -2.55 -2.18
CA LEU A 151 -21.54 -2.61 -3.62
C LEU A 151 -22.80 -2.82 -4.44
N THR A 152 -23.86 -3.34 -3.85
CA THR A 152 -25.13 -3.62 -4.56
C THR A 152 -26.16 -2.48 -4.43
N ASN A 153 -25.92 -1.53 -3.56
CA ASN A 153 -26.85 -0.40 -3.33
C ASN A 153 -26.45 0.85 -4.14
#